data_ff3e9429642505615ed588d94d25baba
#
_entry.id   ff3e9429642505615ed588d94d25baba
#
_cell.length_a   1.000
_cell.length_b   1.000
_cell.length_c   1.000
_cell.angle_alpha   90.00
_cell.angle_beta   90.00
_cell.angle_gamma   90.00
#
_symmetry.space_group_name_H-M   'P 1'
#
loop_
_entity.id
_entity.type
_entity.pdbx_description
1 polymer ?
#
loop_
_entity_poly.entity_id
_entity_poly.type
_entity_poly.pdbx_seq_one_letter_code
_entity_poly.pdbx_strand_id
1 'polypeptide(L)'
;MLFAAIKAKLAEDGTWYSRKGAQIIGVTEETTTGVHRLNEMSAKGTLLFRAINVNDSVTKSKFDNLYGCRESLVDGIKRATDVMIAGKVALVAGYGDVGKGCAQALSALRAQVWVTEIDPINALQAAMEGYRVVTLEYAADKADIFVTTTGNKDVIRHEHMVAMKNEAIVCNIGHFDNEIDVASLEQYEWEEIKPQVDHYVFPDGKKIIVCTIQTLSLIHI
;
A
#
# COMPACT_ATOMS: atom_id res chain seq x y z
N MET A 1 7.96 -15.71 -13.32
CA MET A 1 8.69 -15.47 -14.60
C MET A 1 10.13 -15.02 -14.36
N LEU A 2 10.44 -13.96 -13.62
CA LEU A 2 11.82 -13.42 -13.48
C LEU A 2 12.83 -14.46 -12.96
N PHE A 3 12.55 -15.17 -11.87
CA PHE A 3 13.44 -16.19 -11.32
C PHE A 3 13.74 -17.34 -12.31
N ALA A 4 12.76 -17.73 -13.12
CA ALA A 4 12.98 -18.76 -14.15
C ALA A 4 13.93 -18.26 -15.23
N ALA A 5 13.78 -17.02 -15.68
CA ALA A 5 14.66 -16.39 -16.65
C ALA A 5 16.10 -16.24 -16.10
N ILE A 6 16.24 -15.83 -14.83
CA ILE A 6 17.55 -15.76 -14.16
C ILE A 6 18.21 -17.14 -14.11
N LYS A 7 17.47 -18.18 -13.67
CA LYS A 7 18.00 -19.54 -13.60
C LYS A 7 18.41 -20.07 -14.98
N ALA A 8 17.59 -19.85 -16.01
CA ALA A 8 17.92 -20.26 -17.38
C ALA A 8 19.18 -19.58 -17.86
N LYS A 9 19.33 -18.26 -17.61
CA LYS A 9 20.54 -17.53 -18.04
C LYS A 9 21.77 -17.95 -17.27
N LEU A 10 21.67 -18.25 -15.98
CA LEU A 10 22.79 -18.79 -15.20
C LEU A 10 23.20 -20.20 -15.65
N ALA A 11 22.26 -21.02 -16.11
CA ALA A 11 22.55 -22.33 -16.67
C ALA A 11 23.27 -22.23 -18.03
N GLU A 12 22.94 -21.23 -18.84
CA GLU A 12 23.60 -20.94 -20.11
C GLU A 12 25.02 -20.36 -19.95
N ASP A 13 25.14 -19.38 -19.03
CA ASP A 13 26.38 -18.68 -18.73
C ASP A 13 26.43 -18.26 -17.26
N GLY A 14 27.10 -19.07 -16.43
CA GLY A 14 27.22 -18.83 -14.98
C GLY A 14 27.92 -17.52 -14.60
N THR A 15 28.61 -16.88 -15.53
CA THR A 15 29.34 -15.62 -15.29
C THR A 15 28.62 -14.39 -15.83
N TRP A 16 27.49 -14.57 -16.51
CA TRP A 16 26.80 -13.47 -17.20
C TRP A 16 26.45 -12.30 -16.27
N TYR A 17 25.84 -12.60 -15.13
CA TYR A 17 25.45 -11.56 -14.16
C TYR A 17 26.67 -10.88 -13.53
N SER A 18 27.73 -11.62 -13.21
CA SER A 18 28.96 -11.03 -12.66
C SER A 18 29.62 -10.07 -13.65
N ARG A 19 29.69 -10.44 -14.95
CA ARG A 19 30.21 -9.54 -15.98
C ARG A 19 29.32 -8.31 -16.17
N LYS A 20 27.98 -8.46 -16.12
CA LYS A 20 27.05 -7.33 -16.20
C LYS A 20 27.13 -6.46 -14.96
N GLY A 21 27.19 -7.06 -13.78
CA GLY A 21 27.36 -6.35 -12.52
C GLY A 21 28.58 -5.46 -12.48
N ALA A 22 29.70 -5.93 -13.05
CA ALA A 22 30.93 -5.14 -13.14
C ALA A 22 30.82 -3.88 -14.03
N GLN A 23 29.81 -3.81 -14.89
CA GLN A 23 29.52 -2.65 -15.73
C GLN A 23 28.55 -1.64 -15.08
N ILE A 24 27.92 -2.00 -13.98
CA ILE A 24 26.97 -1.14 -13.27
C ILE A 24 27.75 -0.15 -12.43
N ILE A 25 27.59 1.15 -12.71
CA ILE A 25 28.22 2.24 -11.95
C ILE A 25 27.50 2.45 -10.63
N GLY A 26 26.18 2.26 -10.61
CA GLY A 26 25.33 2.40 -9.46
C GLY A 26 23.85 2.28 -9.84
N VAL A 27 22.99 2.33 -8.83
CA VAL A 27 21.52 2.33 -8.97
C VAL A 27 20.93 3.51 -8.22
N THR A 28 19.79 3.97 -8.69
CA THR A 28 18.94 4.93 -7.98
C THR A 28 17.68 4.20 -7.53
N GLU A 29 17.26 4.41 -6.29
CA GLU A 29 16.07 3.80 -5.73
C GLU A 29 15.08 4.88 -5.34
N GLU A 30 13.86 4.78 -5.88
CA GLU A 30 12.82 5.79 -5.70
C GLU A 30 11.72 5.41 -4.72
N THR A 31 11.74 4.18 -4.18
CA THR A 31 10.67 3.75 -3.27
C THR A 31 11.20 3.39 -1.89
N THR A 32 10.42 3.72 -0.84
CA THR A 32 10.78 3.50 0.57
C THR A 32 11.17 2.05 0.85
N THR A 33 10.44 1.09 0.31
CA THR A 33 10.71 -0.34 0.53
C THR A 33 12.04 -0.78 -0.09
N GLY A 34 12.33 -0.30 -1.31
CA GLY A 34 13.61 -0.58 -1.96
C GLY A 34 14.78 0.05 -1.20
N VAL A 35 14.62 1.28 -0.69
CA VAL A 35 15.61 1.96 0.16
C VAL A 35 15.89 1.14 1.42
N HIS A 36 14.87 0.64 2.11
CA HIS A 36 15.05 -0.22 3.28
C HIS A 36 15.84 -1.48 2.93
N ARG A 37 15.54 -2.12 1.80
CA ARG A 37 16.25 -3.31 1.35
C ARG A 37 17.72 -3.01 1.03
N LEU A 38 18.00 -1.91 0.36
CA LEU A 38 19.38 -1.49 0.06
C LEU A 38 20.16 -1.15 1.33
N ASN A 39 19.53 -0.52 2.32
CA ASN A 39 20.14 -0.26 3.62
C ASN A 39 20.48 -1.56 4.36
N GLU A 40 19.57 -2.55 4.35
CA GLU A 40 19.86 -3.89 4.91
C GLU A 40 21.04 -4.57 4.20
N MET A 41 21.07 -4.52 2.87
CA MET A 41 22.17 -5.09 2.08
C MET A 41 23.50 -4.39 2.38
N SER A 42 23.48 -3.07 2.53
CA SER A 42 24.65 -2.28 2.92
C SER A 42 25.15 -2.68 4.30
N ALA A 43 24.25 -2.76 5.30
CA ALA A 43 24.59 -3.15 6.66
C ALA A 43 25.17 -4.59 6.74
N LYS A 44 24.69 -5.49 5.88
CA LYS A 44 25.19 -6.88 5.78
C LYS A 44 26.44 -7.03 4.90
N GLY A 45 26.94 -5.94 4.29
CA GLY A 45 28.07 -5.99 3.36
C GLY A 45 27.79 -6.76 2.05
N THR A 46 26.53 -6.91 1.67
CA THR A 46 26.09 -7.65 0.47
C THR A 46 25.67 -6.74 -0.68
N LEU A 47 25.81 -5.42 -0.52
CA LEU A 47 25.50 -4.45 -1.57
C LEU A 47 26.60 -4.53 -2.66
N LEU A 48 26.22 -4.86 -3.89
CA LEU A 48 27.15 -5.15 -4.98
C LEU A 48 27.72 -3.89 -5.66
N PHE A 49 27.01 -2.76 -5.58
CA PHE A 49 27.35 -1.51 -6.24
C PHE A 49 26.75 -0.33 -5.48
N ARG A 50 27.14 0.90 -5.84
CA ARG A 50 26.62 2.10 -5.22
C ARG A 50 25.09 2.19 -5.38
N ALA A 51 24.39 2.54 -4.33
CA ALA A 51 22.97 2.85 -4.35
C ALA A 51 22.73 4.28 -3.85
N ILE A 52 21.89 5.01 -4.57
CA ILE A 52 21.50 6.38 -4.25
C ILE A 52 20.04 6.39 -3.91
N ASN A 53 19.72 6.80 -2.67
CA ASN A 53 18.35 7.00 -2.23
C ASN A 53 17.79 8.31 -2.84
N VAL A 54 16.93 8.17 -3.83
CA VAL A 54 16.20 9.28 -4.46
C VAL A 54 14.84 9.48 -3.80
N ASN A 55 14.30 8.41 -3.17
CA ASN A 55 13.00 8.48 -2.49
C ASN A 55 12.92 9.61 -1.46
N ASP A 56 13.99 9.80 -0.68
CA ASP A 56 14.02 10.78 0.41
C ASP A 56 14.42 12.18 -0.05
N SER A 57 14.66 12.39 -1.35
CA SER A 57 14.80 13.73 -1.87
C SER A 57 13.50 14.52 -1.68
N VAL A 58 13.60 15.79 -1.31
CA VAL A 58 12.43 16.64 -1.06
C VAL A 58 11.51 16.70 -2.27
N THR A 59 12.09 16.79 -3.46
CA THR A 59 11.34 16.86 -4.73
C THR A 59 10.70 15.53 -5.14
N LYS A 60 11.02 14.41 -4.47
CA LYS A 60 10.34 13.12 -4.69
C LYS A 60 9.31 12.84 -3.59
N SER A 61 9.75 12.67 -2.33
CA SER A 61 8.87 12.22 -1.26
C SER A 61 7.76 13.22 -0.93
N LYS A 62 8.05 14.52 -0.97
CA LYS A 62 7.06 15.56 -0.67
C LYS A 62 6.15 15.88 -1.86
N PHE A 63 6.42 15.33 -3.02
CA PHE A 63 5.60 15.53 -4.22
C PHE A 63 4.93 14.23 -4.66
N ASP A 64 5.67 13.24 -5.12
CA ASP A 64 5.10 11.99 -5.64
C ASP A 64 4.33 11.21 -4.56
N ASN A 65 4.95 10.96 -3.40
CA ASN A 65 4.30 10.20 -2.34
C ASN A 65 3.06 10.91 -1.79
N LEU A 66 3.07 12.25 -1.76
CA LEU A 66 1.95 13.04 -1.27
C LEU A 66 0.90 13.29 -2.37
N TYR A 67 1.28 13.99 -3.43
CA TYR A 67 0.35 14.44 -4.47
C TYR A 67 -0.03 13.33 -5.44
N GLY A 68 0.90 12.45 -5.80
CA GLY A 68 0.64 11.30 -6.66
C GLY A 68 -0.35 10.34 -6.03
N CYS A 69 -0.14 9.96 -4.76
CA CYS A 69 -1.06 9.09 -4.04
C CYS A 69 -2.40 9.76 -3.72
N ARG A 70 -2.42 11.10 -3.53
CA ARG A 70 -3.65 11.86 -3.38
C ARG A 70 -4.56 11.75 -4.60
N GLU A 71 -3.98 11.80 -5.81
CA GLU A 71 -4.72 11.67 -7.05
C GLU A 71 -5.10 10.21 -7.33
N SER A 72 -4.15 9.30 -7.24
CA SER A 72 -4.32 7.92 -7.67
C SER A 72 -5.26 7.11 -6.77
N LEU A 73 -5.31 7.36 -5.45
CA LEU A 73 -6.19 6.62 -4.56
C LEU A 73 -7.66 6.72 -4.97
N VAL A 74 -8.15 7.95 -5.09
CA VAL A 74 -9.59 8.17 -5.37
C VAL A 74 -9.97 7.75 -6.78
N ASP A 75 -9.07 7.91 -7.75
CA ASP A 75 -9.25 7.40 -9.11
C ASP A 75 -9.38 5.87 -9.09
N GLY A 76 -8.49 5.19 -8.38
CA GLY A 76 -8.51 3.75 -8.28
C GLY A 76 -9.73 3.19 -7.56
N ILE A 77 -10.14 3.75 -6.42
CA ILE A 77 -11.36 3.34 -5.72
C ILE A 77 -12.57 3.46 -6.65
N LYS A 78 -12.68 4.58 -7.38
CA LYS A 78 -13.80 4.80 -8.31
C LYS A 78 -13.79 3.82 -9.47
N ARG A 79 -12.63 3.53 -10.07
CA ARG A 79 -12.51 2.55 -11.15
C ARG A 79 -12.79 1.11 -10.67
N ALA A 80 -12.36 0.80 -9.45
CA ALA A 80 -12.57 -0.53 -8.88
C ALA A 80 -14.03 -0.81 -8.54
N THR A 81 -14.72 0.15 -7.93
CA THR A 81 -15.98 -0.12 -7.22
C THR A 81 -17.18 0.70 -7.68
N ASP A 82 -16.99 1.74 -8.49
CA ASP A 82 -18.04 2.69 -8.88
C ASP A 82 -18.79 3.33 -7.67
N VAL A 83 -18.17 3.32 -6.49
CA VAL A 83 -18.80 3.74 -5.23
C VAL A 83 -18.78 5.26 -5.06
N MET A 84 -19.81 5.79 -4.42
CA MET A 84 -19.83 7.17 -3.96
C MET A 84 -19.05 7.27 -2.64
N ILE A 85 -18.00 8.08 -2.61
CA ILE A 85 -17.14 8.28 -1.44
C ILE A 85 -17.77 9.23 -0.41
N ALA A 86 -18.54 10.22 -0.87
CA ALA A 86 -19.16 11.21 0.01
C ALA A 86 -20.05 10.57 1.08
N GLY A 87 -19.89 11.03 2.32
CA GLY A 87 -20.65 10.56 3.48
C GLY A 87 -20.18 9.25 4.10
N LYS A 88 -19.25 8.52 3.44
CA LYS A 88 -18.68 7.28 3.99
C LYS A 88 -17.62 7.58 5.04
N VAL A 89 -17.47 6.67 5.99
CA VAL A 89 -16.34 6.66 6.91
C VAL A 89 -15.18 5.95 6.23
N ALA A 90 -14.07 6.65 6.06
CA ALA A 90 -12.85 6.11 5.44
C ALA A 90 -11.71 6.11 6.47
N LEU A 91 -11.15 4.92 6.75
CA LEU A 91 -9.97 4.75 7.58
C LEU A 91 -8.72 4.74 6.71
N VAL A 92 -7.78 5.61 7.03
CA VAL A 92 -6.43 5.62 6.45
C VAL A 92 -5.46 5.07 7.50
N ALA A 93 -4.84 3.94 7.21
CA ALA A 93 -3.83 3.33 8.07
C ALA A 93 -2.44 3.84 7.67
N GLY A 94 -1.87 4.66 8.53
CA GLY A 94 -0.63 5.40 8.32
C GLY A 94 -0.88 6.88 7.99
N TYR A 95 -0.01 7.76 8.52
CA TYR A 95 -0.09 9.21 8.28
C TYR A 95 1.28 9.81 7.91
N GLY A 96 2.09 9.02 7.18
CA GLY A 96 3.25 9.49 6.44
C GLY A 96 2.83 10.30 5.20
N ASP A 97 3.76 10.59 4.28
CA ASP A 97 3.47 11.39 3.08
C ASP A 97 2.33 10.79 2.24
N VAL A 98 2.33 9.47 2.04
CA VAL A 98 1.25 8.76 1.33
C VAL A 98 -0.08 8.91 2.07
N GLY A 99 -0.11 8.61 3.37
CA GLY A 99 -1.33 8.69 4.18
C GLY A 99 -1.92 10.10 4.23
N LYS A 100 -1.08 11.13 4.31
CA LYS A 100 -1.51 12.54 4.24
C LYS A 100 -2.21 12.85 2.92
N GLY A 101 -1.62 12.45 1.80
CA GLY A 101 -2.23 12.62 0.49
C GLY A 101 -3.59 11.91 0.38
N CYS A 102 -3.64 10.66 0.81
CA CYS A 102 -4.86 9.85 0.81
C CYS A 102 -5.97 10.46 1.68
N ALA A 103 -5.65 10.87 2.90
CA ALA A 103 -6.60 11.50 3.82
C ALA A 103 -7.17 12.82 3.23
N GLN A 104 -6.31 13.65 2.64
CA GLN A 104 -6.74 14.88 1.98
C GLN A 104 -7.68 14.63 0.81
N ALA A 105 -7.37 13.64 -0.06
CA ALA A 105 -8.20 13.30 -1.21
C ALA A 105 -9.59 12.81 -0.79
N LEU A 106 -9.66 11.90 0.18
CA LEU A 106 -10.91 11.37 0.70
C LEU A 106 -11.75 12.47 1.39
N SER A 107 -11.10 13.32 2.17
CA SER A 107 -11.74 14.48 2.82
C SER A 107 -12.28 15.50 1.80
N ALA A 108 -11.54 15.77 0.72
CA ALA A 108 -11.99 16.64 -0.35
C ALA A 108 -13.25 16.10 -1.05
N LEU A 109 -13.41 14.79 -1.13
CA LEU A 109 -14.62 14.12 -1.62
C LEU A 109 -15.71 13.96 -0.54
N ARG A 110 -15.56 14.61 0.63
CA ARG A 110 -16.54 14.61 1.72
C ARG A 110 -16.71 13.25 2.42
N ALA A 111 -15.69 12.39 2.43
CA ALA A 111 -15.64 11.29 3.37
C ALA A 111 -15.38 11.80 4.81
N GLN A 112 -15.85 11.05 5.79
CA GLN A 112 -15.46 11.22 7.20
C GLN A 112 -14.15 10.44 7.39
N VAL A 113 -13.01 11.13 7.29
CA VAL A 113 -11.71 10.48 7.35
C VAL A 113 -11.30 10.25 8.80
N TRP A 114 -10.96 9.00 9.10
CA TRP A 114 -10.29 8.57 10.32
C TRP A 114 -8.87 8.11 9.98
N VAL A 115 -7.97 8.23 10.94
CA VAL A 115 -6.57 7.85 10.78
C VAL A 115 -6.17 6.88 11.89
N THR A 116 -5.44 5.83 11.56
CA THR A 116 -4.71 5.04 12.54
C THR A 116 -3.21 5.20 12.30
N GLU A 117 -2.45 5.49 13.35
CA GLU A 117 -1.03 5.78 13.27
C GLU A 117 -0.33 5.38 14.58
N ILE A 118 0.83 4.76 14.47
CA ILE A 118 1.64 4.34 15.64
C ILE A 118 2.67 5.39 16.05
N ASP A 119 3.12 6.22 15.11
CA ASP A 119 4.02 7.33 15.41
C ASP A 119 3.22 8.47 16.07
N PRO A 120 3.54 8.83 17.32
CA PRO A 120 2.78 9.85 18.04
C PRO A 120 2.87 11.24 17.40
N ILE A 121 3.94 11.54 16.66
CA ILE A 121 4.10 12.83 15.98
C ILE A 121 3.17 12.90 14.78
N ASN A 122 3.15 11.87 13.96
CA ASN A 122 2.23 11.78 12.82
C ASN A 122 0.77 11.70 13.28
N ALA A 123 0.49 10.98 14.37
CA ALA A 123 -0.85 10.91 14.96
C ALA A 123 -1.32 12.29 15.46
N LEU A 124 -0.43 13.03 16.15
CA LEU A 124 -0.72 14.40 16.58
C LEU A 124 -0.97 15.33 15.39
N GLN A 125 -0.16 15.20 14.33
CA GLN A 125 -0.35 15.99 13.12
C GLN A 125 -1.72 15.71 12.47
N ALA A 126 -2.12 14.43 12.37
CA ALA A 126 -3.44 14.06 11.86
C ALA A 126 -4.56 14.70 12.69
N ALA A 127 -4.44 14.68 14.03
CA ALA A 127 -5.41 15.30 14.94
C ALA A 127 -5.47 16.83 14.76
N MET A 128 -4.32 17.49 14.59
CA MET A 128 -4.23 18.94 14.35
C MET A 128 -4.82 19.37 13.01
N GLU A 129 -4.78 18.48 12.02
CA GLU A 129 -5.42 18.67 10.70
C GLU A 129 -6.93 18.35 10.70
N GLY A 130 -7.48 17.97 11.87
CA GLY A 130 -8.92 17.77 12.08
C GLY A 130 -9.40 16.33 11.83
N TYR A 131 -8.50 15.38 11.62
CA TYR A 131 -8.87 13.99 11.48
C TYR A 131 -9.03 13.30 12.83
N ARG A 132 -9.97 12.38 12.89
CA ARG A 132 -10.16 11.55 14.08
C ARG A 132 -9.10 10.44 14.09
N VAL A 133 -8.23 10.44 15.10
CA VAL A 133 -7.24 9.38 15.30
C VAL A 133 -7.84 8.27 16.15
N VAL A 134 -7.82 7.04 15.64
CA VAL A 134 -8.43 5.86 16.26
C VAL A 134 -7.56 4.63 16.06
N THR A 135 -7.81 3.55 16.80
CA THR A 135 -7.21 2.24 16.50
C THR A 135 -7.97 1.55 15.37
N LEU A 136 -7.31 0.58 14.73
CA LEU A 136 -7.94 -0.20 13.66
C LEU A 136 -9.12 -1.03 14.20
N GLU A 137 -8.96 -1.60 15.40
CA GLU A 137 -10.00 -2.39 16.08
C GLU A 137 -11.26 -1.53 16.36
N TYR A 138 -11.06 -0.26 16.73
CA TYR A 138 -12.18 0.65 16.92
C TYR A 138 -12.91 0.96 15.61
N ALA A 139 -12.19 1.03 14.51
CA ALA A 139 -12.73 1.42 13.21
C ALA A 139 -13.36 0.25 12.44
N ALA A 140 -12.95 -0.99 12.73
CA ALA A 140 -13.24 -2.16 11.92
C ALA A 140 -14.73 -2.35 11.64
N ASP A 141 -15.58 -2.22 12.66
CA ASP A 141 -17.04 -2.37 12.54
C ASP A 141 -17.78 -1.07 12.10
N LYS A 142 -17.05 0.03 11.89
CA LYS A 142 -17.62 1.37 11.66
C LYS A 142 -17.26 1.99 10.33
N ALA A 143 -16.07 1.70 9.81
CA ALA A 143 -15.63 2.26 8.55
C ALA A 143 -16.23 1.50 7.34
N ASP A 144 -16.35 2.22 6.25
CA ASP A 144 -16.85 1.70 4.97
C ASP A 144 -15.71 1.47 3.98
N ILE A 145 -14.64 2.26 4.11
CA ILE A 145 -13.45 2.20 3.25
C ILE A 145 -12.21 2.11 4.15
N PHE A 146 -11.33 1.19 3.85
CA PHE A 146 -10.05 1.01 4.53
C PHE A 146 -8.93 1.15 3.53
N VAL A 147 -7.92 1.96 3.84
CA VAL A 147 -6.78 2.23 2.97
C VAL A 147 -5.49 2.04 3.76
N THR A 148 -4.64 1.11 3.34
CA THR A 148 -3.31 0.92 3.95
C THR A 148 -2.25 1.72 3.19
N THR A 149 -1.37 2.40 3.94
CA THR A 149 -0.38 3.35 3.42
C THR A 149 0.96 3.28 4.16
N THR A 150 1.19 2.19 4.91
CA THR A 150 2.28 2.14 5.90
C THR A 150 3.60 1.58 5.37
N GLY A 151 3.54 0.74 4.32
CA GLY A 151 4.68 -0.05 3.86
C GLY A 151 5.08 -1.18 4.83
N ASN A 152 4.27 -1.46 5.86
CA ASN A 152 4.47 -2.55 6.82
C ASN A 152 3.70 -3.80 6.41
N LYS A 153 3.88 -4.88 7.18
CA LYS A 153 3.19 -6.14 6.96
C LYS A 153 2.04 -6.31 7.94
N ASP A 154 0.95 -7.01 7.49
CA ASP A 154 -0.17 -7.45 8.32
C ASP A 154 -0.82 -6.30 9.14
N VAL A 155 -1.00 -5.14 8.50
CA VAL A 155 -1.67 -3.98 9.10
C VAL A 155 -3.16 -4.25 9.27
N ILE A 156 -3.83 -4.72 8.19
CA ILE A 156 -5.19 -5.24 8.27
C ILE A 156 -5.13 -6.75 8.32
N ARG A 157 -5.51 -7.33 9.45
CA ARG A 157 -5.49 -8.77 9.71
C ARG A 157 -6.87 -9.37 9.59
N HIS A 158 -6.92 -10.69 9.62
CA HIS A 158 -8.14 -11.47 9.52
C HIS A 158 -9.24 -11.00 10.50
N GLU A 159 -8.89 -10.80 11.78
CA GLU A 159 -9.84 -10.37 12.80
C GLU A 159 -10.50 -9.02 12.47
N HIS A 160 -9.75 -8.11 11.87
CA HIS A 160 -10.32 -6.82 11.43
C HIS A 160 -11.31 -7.01 10.28
N MET A 161 -10.96 -7.85 9.29
CA MET A 161 -11.82 -8.11 8.14
C MET A 161 -13.11 -8.86 8.52
N VAL A 162 -13.03 -9.76 9.48
CA VAL A 162 -14.22 -10.41 10.06
C VAL A 162 -15.15 -9.40 10.73
N ALA A 163 -14.61 -8.38 11.39
CA ALA A 163 -15.40 -7.36 12.06
C ALA A 163 -15.98 -6.28 11.13
N MET A 164 -15.49 -6.16 9.88
CA MET A 164 -15.93 -5.13 8.93
C MET A 164 -17.41 -5.25 8.57
N LYS A 165 -17.97 -4.15 8.11
CA LYS A 165 -19.32 -4.10 7.54
C LYS A 165 -19.42 -4.94 6.28
N ASN A 166 -20.64 -5.35 5.95
CA ASN A 166 -20.93 -5.88 4.61
C ASN A 166 -20.60 -4.84 3.53
N GLU A 167 -19.99 -5.29 2.45
CA GLU A 167 -19.53 -4.46 1.33
C GLU A 167 -18.47 -3.40 1.73
N ALA A 168 -17.74 -3.63 2.82
CA ALA A 168 -16.59 -2.79 3.15
C ALA A 168 -15.51 -2.92 2.06
N ILE A 169 -14.91 -1.79 1.69
CA ILE A 169 -13.87 -1.71 0.66
C ILE A 169 -12.52 -1.65 1.36
N VAL A 170 -11.64 -2.58 1.04
CA VAL A 170 -10.29 -2.67 1.59
C VAL A 170 -9.28 -2.48 0.48
N CYS A 171 -8.49 -1.40 0.54
CA CYS A 171 -7.53 -1.02 -0.49
C CYS A 171 -6.12 -0.93 0.09
N ASN A 172 -5.14 -1.32 -0.69
CA ASN A 172 -3.74 -1.03 -0.42
C ASN A 172 -3.19 -0.05 -1.47
N ILE A 173 -2.62 1.05 -1.04
CA ILE A 173 -1.87 1.97 -1.92
C ILE A 173 -0.35 1.86 -1.69
N GLY A 174 0.07 1.07 -0.71
CA GLY A 174 1.46 0.74 -0.47
C GLY A 174 2.07 -0.09 -1.60
N HIS A 175 3.39 -0.21 -1.60
CA HIS A 175 4.12 -0.90 -2.66
C HIS A 175 3.88 -2.42 -2.67
N PHE A 176 3.67 -3.01 -1.51
CA PHE A 176 3.41 -4.44 -1.36
C PHE A 176 1.98 -4.70 -0.91
N ASP A 177 1.40 -5.77 -1.43
CA ASP A 177 0.08 -6.28 -1.09
C ASP A 177 -0.01 -6.92 0.31
N ASN A 178 1.12 -7.11 0.99
CA ASN A 178 1.21 -7.76 2.29
C ASN A 178 0.80 -6.87 3.49
N GLU A 179 0.36 -5.64 3.25
CA GLU A 179 -0.25 -4.80 4.31
C GLU A 179 -1.63 -5.34 4.72
N ILE A 180 -2.29 -6.06 3.82
CA ILE A 180 -3.56 -6.75 4.06
C ILE A 180 -3.27 -8.24 4.09
N ASP A 181 -3.70 -8.94 5.14
CA ASP A 181 -3.55 -10.39 5.27
C ASP A 181 -4.55 -11.14 4.36
N VAL A 182 -4.36 -10.97 3.04
CA VAL A 182 -5.21 -11.62 2.03
C VAL A 182 -5.09 -13.14 2.11
N ALA A 183 -3.93 -13.67 2.50
CA ALA A 183 -3.72 -15.11 2.64
C ALA A 183 -4.71 -15.76 3.63
N SER A 184 -5.12 -15.04 4.67
CA SER A 184 -6.12 -15.52 5.61
C SER A 184 -7.53 -15.64 5.01
N LEU A 185 -7.78 -14.99 3.89
CA LEU A 185 -9.06 -15.02 3.19
C LEU A 185 -9.17 -16.19 2.20
N GLU A 186 -8.08 -16.89 1.87
CA GLU A 186 -8.07 -18.03 0.94
C GLU A 186 -8.99 -19.19 1.40
N GLN A 187 -9.35 -19.24 2.68
CA GLN A 187 -10.29 -20.20 3.22
C GLN A 187 -11.76 -19.91 2.88
N TYR A 188 -12.07 -18.75 2.34
CA TYR A 188 -13.42 -18.30 2.00
C TYR A 188 -13.70 -18.42 0.50
N GLU A 189 -14.98 -18.46 0.13
CA GLU A 189 -15.36 -18.28 -1.26
C GLU A 189 -15.00 -16.87 -1.74
N TRP A 190 -14.49 -16.79 -2.94
CA TRP A 190 -14.16 -15.49 -3.54
C TRP A 190 -14.50 -15.46 -5.02
N GLU A 191 -14.76 -14.28 -5.53
CA GLU A 191 -15.10 -14.02 -6.93
C GLU A 191 -14.32 -12.78 -7.43
N GLU A 192 -13.58 -12.93 -8.53
CA GLU A 192 -12.95 -11.80 -9.20
C GLU A 192 -14.01 -11.02 -9.97
N ILE A 193 -14.34 -9.81 -9.52
CA ILE A 193 -15.35 -8.94 -10.15
C ILE A 193 -14.74 -8.13 -11.30
N LYS A 194 -13.54 -7.64 -11.10
CA LYS A 194 -12.70 -6.97 -12.10
C LYS A 194 -11.24 -7.39 -11.83
N PRO A 195 -10.33 -7.25 -12.79
CA PRO A 195 -8.92 -7.49 -12.51
C PRO A 195 -8.47 -6.74 -11.23
N GLN A 196 -7.94 -7.49 -10.24
CA GLN A 196 -7.48 -6.98 -8.95
C GLN A 196 -8.59 -6.44 -8.01
N VAL A 197 -9.84 -6.81 -8.24
CA VAL A 197 -10.98 -6.47 -7.39
C VAL A 197 -11.74 -7.74 -7.09
N ASP A 198 -11.62 -8.23 -5.87
CA ASP A 198 -12.15 -9.49 -5.44
C ASP A 198 -13.22 -9.30 -4.35
N HIS A 199 -14.32 -10.04 -4.46
CA HIS A 199 -15.27 -10.25 -3.37
C HIS A 199 -14.89 -11.49 -2.57
N TYR A 200 -14.73 -11.36 -1.27
CA TYR A 200 -14.62 -12.48 -0.33
C TYR A 200 -15.91 -12.63 0.45
N VAL A 201 -16.46 -13.85 0.45
CA VAL A 201 -17.76 -14.16 1.06
C VAL A 201 -17.54 -14.92 2.37
N PHE A 202 -17.91 -14.32 3.48
CA PHE A 202 -17.81 -14.94 4.80
C PHE A 202 -18.95 -15.95 5.03
N PRO A 203 -18.80 -16.89 6.00
CA PRO A 203 -19.80 -17.92 6.27
C PRO A 203 -21.19 -17.41 6.67
N ASP A 204 -21.27 -16.19 7.18
CA ASP A 204 -22.53 -15.50 7.52
C ASP A 204 -23.19 -14.80 6.33
N GLY A 205 -22.61 -14.91 5.13
CA GLY A 205 -23.07 -14.27 3.92
C GLY A 205 -22.59 -12.83 3.75
N LYS A 206 -21.86 -12.28 4.70
CA LYS A 206 -21.22 -10.97 4.59
C LYS A 206 -20.15 -11.01 3.49
N LYS A 207 -19.99 -9.92 2.78
CA LYS A 207 -18.96 -9.75 1.77
C LYS A 207 -18.06 -8.57 2.10
N ILE A 208 -16.80 -8.65 1.69
CA ILE A 208 -15.90 -7.50 1.62
C ILE A 208 -15.30 -7.43 0.21
N ILE A 209 -14.97 -6.22 -0.22
CA ILE A 209 -14.32 -5.94 -1.49
C ILE A 209 -12.85 -5.68 -1.21
N VAL A 210 -11.97 -6.54 -1.71
CA VAL A 210 -10.53 -6.35 -1.58
C VAL A 210 -9.98 -5.88 -2.91
N CYS A 211 -9.38 -4.69 -2.88
CA CYS A 211 -8.70 -4.11 -4.03
C CYS A 211 -7.19 -4.28 -3.83
N THR A 212 -6.63 -5.35 -4.37
CA THR A 212 -5.18 -5.60 -4.34
C THR A 212 -4.50 -4.75 -5.42
N ILE A 213 -4.38 -3.47 -5.15
CA ILE A 213 -4.04 -2.53 -6.19
C ILE A 213 -2.53 -2.34 -6.29
N GLN A 214 -1.85 -3.25 -6.95
CA GLN A 214 -0.54 -2.95 -7.54
C GLN A 214 -0.61 -1.82 -8.59
N THR A 215 -1.80 -1.48 -9.04
CA THR A 215 -2.05 -0.53 -10.14
C THR A 215 -2.40 0.88 -9.67
N LEU A 216 -2.72 1.10 -8.38
CA LEU A 216 -2.93 2.45 -7.85
C LEU A 216 -1.62 3.16 -7.48
N SER A 217 -0.56 2.40 -7.34
CA SER A 217 0.74 2.93 -7.00
C SER A 217 1.41 3.55 -8.23
N LEU A 218 1.74 4.83 -8.09
CA LEU A 218 2.75 5.49 -8.91
C LEU A 218 2.42 5.57 -10.39
N ILE A 219 1.42 6.34 -10.69
CA ILE A 219 1.24 6.78 -12.05
C ILE A 219 2.27 7.86 -12.34
N HIS A 220 3.08 7.50 -13.29
CA HIS A 220 3.92 8.32 -14.11
C HIS A 220 3.51 9.80 -14.12
N ILE A 221 4.24 10.59 -13.40
CA ILE A 221 4.35 12.02 -13.64
C ILE A 221 5.46 12.23 -14.64
#